data_e4b366fedd00826b1f9e9783fe0f73ce
#
_entry.id   e4b366fedd00826b1f9e9783fe0f73ce
#
_cell.length_a   1.000
_cell.length_b   1.000
_cell.length_c   1.000
_cell.angle_alpha   90.00
_cell.angle_beta   90.00
_cell.angle_gamma   90.00
#
_symmetry.space_group_name_H-M   'P 1'
#
loop_
_entity.id
_entity.type
_entity.pdbx_description
1 polymer ?
#
loop_
_entity_poly.entity_id
_entity_poly.type
_entity_poly.pdbx_seq_one_letter_code
_entity_poly.pdbx_strand_id
1 'polypeptide(L)'
;MFPLGVLKKEQVGSVGVLRLSLPFATNATDTSGNAIPTRTAQGTPTYSSGSLLLDNDDVIATGTTDGQVQSSLNTVGKGWQLEFDVKMIATEYRGILYKSIYTSVGFPCLYLEQSTGLLRLRSYLNQDVFTVNVGLDMSAAFFNVKIVQTANTDYPKLYINNNLIATCLFGGDLFGDSSNQAGFVFGTGSNSTGFKIKNFKFYTT
;
A
#
# COMPACT_ATOMS: atom_id res chain seq x y z
N MET A 1 25.14 -25.77 23.00
CA MET A 1 23.85 -25.16 23.25
C MET A 1 24.00 -23.66 23.06
N PHE A 2 23.66 -23.13 21.86
CA PHE A 2 23.78 -21.69 21.59
C PHE A 2 22.52 -21.01 22.13
N PRO A 3 22.63 -19.87 22.85
CA PRO A 3 21.46 -19.15 23.31
C PRO A 3 20.71 -18.61 22.08
N LEU A 4 19.41 -18.93 22.00
CA LEU A 4 18.49 -18.26 21.09
C LEU A 4 18.54 -16.75 21.40
N GLY A 5 19.20 -16.00 20.53
CA GLY A 5 19.19 -14.55 20.60
C GLY A 5 17.75 -14.07 20.49
N VAL A 6 17.28 -13.37 21.52
CA VAL A 6 16.01 -12.64 21.48
C VAL A 6 16.13 -11.64 20.35
N LEU A 7 15.43 -11.88 19.24
CA LEU A 7 15.30 -10.90 18.16
C LEU A 7 14.70 -9.64 18.78
N LYS A 8 15.52 -8.61 18.97
CA LYS A 8 15.04 -7.30 19.39
C LYS A 8 14.04 -6.85 18.33
N LYS A 9 12.80 -6.64 18.72
CA LYS A 9 11.77 -6.04 17.90
C LYS A 9 12.24 -4.63 17.57
N GLU A 10 12.77 -4.42 16.38
CA GLU A 10 13.12 -3.08 15.91
C GLU A 10 11.80 -2.30 15.73
N GLN A 11 11.52 -1.42 16.66
CA GLN A 11 10.40 -0.51 16.55
C GLN A 11 10.82 0.62 15.60
N VAL A 12 10.58 0.42 14.31
CA VAL A 12 10.82 1.47 13.31
C VAL A 12 9.77 2.56 13.51
N GLY A 13 10.20 3.71 14.01
CA GLY A 13 9.37 4.91 14.07
C GLY A 13 8.85 5.29 12.68
N SER A 14 7.84 6.16 12.62
CA SER A 14 7.35 6.68 11.34
C SER A 14 8.44 7.53 10.68
N VAL A 15 8.58 7.36 9.36
CA VAL A 15 9.48 8.19 8.55
C VAL A 15 8.74 9.45 8.14
N GLY A 16 9.17 10.62 8.69
CA GLY A 16 8.71 11.92 8.22
C GLY A 16 7.28 12.31 8.60
N VAL A 17 6.67 13.12 7.75
CA VAL A 17 5.38 13.78 7.96
C VAL A 17 4.25 12.93 7.37
N LEU A 18 3.17 12.73 8.14
CA LEU A 18 1.95 12.07 7.67
C LEU A 18 1.32 12.89 6.53
N ARG A 19 1.18 12.30 5.36
CA ARG A 19 0.64 12.95 4.16
C ARG A 19 -0.77 12.51 3.82
N LEU A 20 -1.12 11.28 4.11
CA LEU A 20 -2.45 10.73 3.85
C LEU A 20 -2.79 9.73 4.94
N SER A 21 -4.01 9.79 5.43
CA SER A 21 -4.55 8.86 6.42
C SER A 21 -5.99 8.54 6.09
N LEU A 22 -6.23 7.31 5.63
CA LEU A 22 -7.56 6.80 5.29
C LEU A 22 -7.91 5.66 6.26
N PRO A 23 -8.70 5.93 7.31
CA PRO A 23 -9.10 4.90 8.26
C PRO A 23 -9.92 3.78 7.63
N PHE A 24 -10.73 4.13 6.60
CA PHE A 24 -11.68 3.22 5.93
C PHE A 24 -12.71 2.58 6.89
N ALA A 25 -12.95 3.21 8.03
CA ALA A 25 -13.89 2.68 9.01
C ALA A 25 -15.35 2.82 8.56
N THR A 26 -15.72 3.99 8.04
CA THR A 26 -17.07 4.32 7.57
C THR A 26 -17.08 5.04 6.23
N ASN A 27 -15.93 5.56 5.83
CA ASN A 27 -15.72 6.28 4.56
C ASN A 27 -14.23 6.33 4.22
N ALA A 28 -13.89 6.93 3.09
CA ALA A 28 -12.51 7.14 2.63
C ALA A 28 -12.00 8.58 2.88
N THR A 29 -12.51 9.27 3.92
CA THR A 29 -12.08 10.64 4.21
C THR A 29 -10.66 10.68 4.75
N ASP A 30 -9.84 11.58 4.21
CA ASP A 30 -8.49 11.83 4.70
C ASP A 30 -8.52 12.51 6.08
N THR A 31 -7.83 11.90 7.04
CA THR A 31 -7.71 12.40 8.42
C THR A 31 -6.29 12.88 8.74
N SER A 32 -5.41 13.01 7.75
CA SER A 32 -4.02 13.47 7.95
C SER A 32 -3.91 14.97 8.25
N GLY A 33 -4.96 15.74 7.96
CA GLY A 33 -4.96 17.19 7.98
C GLY A 33 -4.57 17.85 6.64
N ASN A 34 -4.18 17.08 5.62
CA ASN A 34 -3.86 17.61 4.30
C ASN A 34 -5.09 17.77 3.39
N ALA A 35 -6.26 17.33 3.84
CA ALA A 35 -7.54 17.42 3.13
C ALA A 35 -7.49 16.87 1.70
N ILE A 36 -6.80 15.75 1.51
CA ILE A 36 -6.71 15.08 0.21
C ILE A 36 -8.07 14.49 -0.13
N PRO A 37 -8.73 14.93 -1.21
CA PRO A 37 -10.03 14.40 -1.60
C PRO A 37 -9.91 12.94 -2.02
N THR A 38 -10.96 12.18 -1.77
CA THR A 38 -11.11 10.81 -2.24
C THR A 38 -12.44 10.64 -2.95
N ARG A 39 -12.53 9.69 -3.85
CA ARG A 39 -13.75 9.37 -4.59
C ARG A 39 -13.88 7.89 -4.85
N THR A 40 -15.10 7.41 -4.98
CA THR A 40 -15.37 6.14 -5.66
C THR A 40 -15.17 6.35 -7.15
N ALA A 41 -14.19 5.68 -7.72
CA ALA A 41 -13.87 5.80 -9.13
C ALA A 41 -14.64 4.80 -9.97
N GLN A 42 -14.94 3.63 -9.40
CA GLN A 42 -15.68 2.55 -10.06
C GLN A 42 -16.35 1.67 -9.00
N GLY A 43 -17.45 1.00 -9.38
CA GLY A 43 -18.16 0.03 -8.55
C GLY A 43 -18.94 0.64 -7.39
N THR A 44 -19.18 -0.19 -6.37
CA THR A 44 -19.94 0.19 -5.16
C THR A 44 -19.22 -0.31 -3.91
N PRO A 45 -18.09 0.30 -3.56
CA PRO A 45 -17.31 -0.09 -2.39
C PRO A 45 -18.13 -0.11 -1.10
N THR A 46 -17.95 -1.12 -0.28
CA THR A 46 -18.75 -1.31 0.95
C THR A 46 -17.91 -1.08 2.20
N TYR A 47 -18.41 -0.24 3.11
CA TYR A 47 -17.81 -0.01 4.42
C TYR A 47 -18.52 -0.87 5.46
N SER A 48 -17.82 -1.79 6.09
CA SER A 48 -18.39 -2.65 7.14
C SER A 48 -17.35 -3.07 8.18
N SER A 49 -17.78 -3.16 9.42
CA SER A 49 -16.95 -3.63 10.54
C SER A 49 -15.59 -2.90 10.63
N GLY A 50 -15.59 -1.59 10.39
CA GLY A 50 -14.40 -0.76 10.50
C GLY A 50 -13.37 -0.97 9.39
N SER A 51 -13.79 -1.42 8.21
CA SER A 51 -12.94 -1.63 7.05
C SER A 51 -13.70 -1.34 5.75
N LEU A 52 -12.95 -1.02 4.69
CA LEU A 52 -13.42 -0.94 3.33
C LEU A 52 -13.30 -2.30 2.68
N LEU A 53 -14.39 -2.81 2.11
CA LEU A 53 -14.41 -3.94 1.20
C LEU A 53 -14.36 -3.42 -0.23
N LEU A 54 -13.42 -3.92 -1.00
CA LEU A 54 -13.30 -3.72 -2.44
C LEU A 54 -13.41 -5.10 -3.10
N ASP A 55 -14.47 -5.34 -3.83
CA ASP A 55 -14.69 -6.57 -4.59
C ASP A 55 -15.10 -6.27 -6.03
N ASN A 56 -15.15 -7.31 -6.85
CA ASN A 56 -15.45 -7.19 -8.28
C ASN A 56 -14.57 -6.10 -8.95
N ASP A 57 -15.19 -5.01 -9.37
CA ASP A 57 -14.57 -3.89 -10.08
C ASP A 57 -14.50 -2.61 -9.23
N ASP A 58 -14.58 -2.73 -7.92
CA ASP A 58 -14.56 -1.60 -7.01
C ASP A 58 -13.21 -0.88 -7.02
N VAL A 59 -13.26 0.46 -7.09
CA VAL A 59 -12.07 1.32 -7.05
C VAL A 59 -12.32 2.57 -6.23
N ILE A 60 -11.46 2.83 -5.26
CA ILE A 60 -11.33 4.13 -4.57
C ILE A 60 -10.06 4.81 -5.05
N ALA A 61 -10.13 6.10 -5.35
CA ALA A 61 -8.97 6.90 -5.73
C ALA A 61 -8.87 8.19 -4.91
N THR A 62 -7.64 8.66 -4.68
CA THR A 62 -7.40 10.03 -4.19
C THR A 62 -7.54 11.02 -5.36
N GLY A 63 -8.02 12.23 -5.07
CA GLY A 63 -8.34 13.23 -6.09
C GLY A 63 -9.82 13.21 -6.47
N THR A 64 -10.31 14.33 -7.01
CA THR A 64 -11.71 14.49 -7.43
C THR A 64 -11.96 13.98 -8.85
N THR A 65 -10.91 13.91 -9.67
CA THR A 65 -10.97 13.44 -11.08
C THR A 65 -9.73 12.62 -11.41
N ASP A 66 -9.80 11.84 -12.49
CA ASP A 66 -8.63 11.18 -13.07
C ASP A 66 -7.60 12.21 -13.56
N GLY A 67 -6.33 11.86 -13.42
CA GLY A 67 -5.23 12.75 -13.79
C GLY A 67 -4.94 13.87 -12.79
N GLN A 68 -5.68 13.94 -11.68
CA GLN A 68 -5.42 14.95 -10.66
C GLN A 68 -4.14 14.63 -9.87
N VAL A 69 -3.19 15.54 -9.98
CA VAL A 69 -1.92 15.46 -9.25
C VAL A 69 -2.11 15.84 -7.79
N GLN A 70 -1.54 15.04 -6.90
CA GLN A 70 -1.53 15.26 -5.46
C GLN A 70 -0.10 15.60 -4.99
N SER A 71 0.29 16.86 -5.08
CA SER A 71 1.67 17.33 -4.79
C SER A 71 2.15 16.97 -3.38
N SER A 72 1.24 16.89 -2.41
CA SER A 72 1.55 16.45 -1.04
C SER A 72 1.99 14.99 -0.93
N LEU A 73 1.67 14.16 -1.95
CA LEU A 73 2.05 12.75 -2.02
C LEU A 73 3.33 12.51 -2.83
N ASN A 74 4.05 13.58 -3.20
CA ASN A 74 5.29 13.50 -3.95
C ASN A 74 6.41 12.80 -3.15
N THR A 75 7.06 11.83 -3.77
CA THR A 75 8.15 11.03 -3.21
C THR A 75 9.51 11.28 -3.86
N VAL A 76 9.59 12.13 -4.91
CA VAL A 76 10.85 12.41 -5.61
C VAL A 76 11.91 12.93 -4.65
N GLY A 77 13.04 12.23 -4.60
CA GLY A 77 14.16 12.60 -3.75
C GLY A 77 13.93 12.44 -2.24
N LYS A 78 12.82 11.79 -1.83
CA LYS A 78 12.42 11.67 -0.43
C LYS A 78 12.42 10.23 0.04
N GLY A 79 12.57 10.05 1.36
CA GLY A 79 12.12 8.84 2.01
C GLY A 79 10.60 8.79 2.12
N TRP A 80 10.04 7.60 2.25
CA TRP A 80 8.61 7.41 2.40
C TRP A 80 8.29 6.15 3.23
N GLN A 81 7.08 6.14 3.78
CA GLN A 81 6.53 4.98 4.46
C GLN A 81 5.08 4.80 4.04
N LEU A 82 4.74 3.57 3.77
CA LEU A 82 3.38 3.10 3.50
C LEU A 82 3.01 2.08 4.58
N GLU A 83 1.82 2.21 5.17
CA GLU A 83 1.34 1.30 6.21
C GLU A 83 -0.18 1.13 6.09
N PHE A 84 -0.66 -0.11 6.19
CA PHE A 84 -2.08 -0.43 6.21
C PHE A 84 -2.33 -1.84 6.74
N ASP A 85 -3.57 -2.10 7.14
CA ASP A 85 -4.03 -3.44 7.48
C ASP A 85 -4.87 -3.98 6.32
N VAL A 86 -4.63 -5.23 5.92
CA VAL A 86 -5.33 -5.88 4.82
C VAL A 86 -5.75 -7.29 5.20
N LYS A 87 -6.88 -7.74 4.63
CA LYS A 87 -7.36 -9.12 4.66
C LYS A 87 -7.85 -9.49 3.28
N MET A 88 -7.32 -10.58 2.73
CA MET A 88 -7.82 -11.12 1.45
C MET A 88 -9.13 -11.87 1.68
N ILE A 89 -10.06 -11.75 0.74
CA ILE A 89 -11.31 -12.53 0.76
C ILE A 89 -11.35 -13.57 -0.35
N ALA A 90 -10.42 -13.50 -1.24
CA ALA A 90 -10.33 -14.40 -2.38
C ALA A 90 -8.95 -14.99 -2.56
N THR A 91 -8.93 -16.09 -3.30
CA THR A 91 -7.74 -16.92 -3.49
C THR A 91 -6.82 -16.42 -4.59
N GLU A 92 -7.25 -15.43 -5.37
CA GLU A 92 -6.54 -15.02 -6.58
C GLU A 92 -5.56 -13.87 -6.37
N TYR A 93 -4.66 -13.72 -7.33
CA TYR A 93 -3.70 -12.63 -7.44
C TYR A 93 -4.41 -11.29 -7.65
N ARG A 94 -4.09 -10.28 -6.82
CA ARG A 94 -4.73 -8.96 -6.88
C ARG A 94 -3.77 -7.83 -6.65
N GLY A 95 -3.87 -6.84 -7.50
CA GLY A 95 -3.35 -5.51 -7.20
C GLY A 95 -4.27 -4.84 -6.20
N ILE A 96 -3.72 -4.43 -5.07
CA ILE A 96 -4.49 -3.80 -4.00
C ILE A 96 -4.26 -2.30 -3.93
N LEU A 97 -3.13 -1.83 -4.42
CA LEU A 97 -2.70 -0.45 -4.31
C LEU A 97 -1.83 -0.06 -5.49
N TYR A 98 -2.15 1.05 -6.11
CA TYR A 98 -1.38 1.69 -7.17
C TYR A 98 -1.08 3.13 -6.78
N LYS A 99 0.11 3.63 -7.10
CA LYS A 99 0.39 5.05 -7.07
C LYS A 99 0.29 5.59 -8.49
N SER A 100 -0.89 6.12 -8.85
CA SER A 100 -1.24 6.50 -10.21
C SER A 100 -2.15 7.72 -10.23
N ILE A 101 -2.12 8.45 -11.34
CA ILE A 101 -3.10 9.49 -11.68
C ILE A 101 -4.35 8.94 -12.38
N TYR A 102 -4.34 7.66 -12.74
CA TYR A 102 -5.44 6.98 -13.42
C TYR A 102 -6.03 5.88 -12.55
N THR A 103 -7.29 5.55 -12.78
CA THR A 103 -7.98 4.43 -12.13
C THR A 103 -7.68 3.08 -12.77
N SER A 104 -7.02 3.06 -13.91
CA SER A 104 -6.53 1.84 -14.55
C SER A 104 -5.27 1.31 -13.88
N VAL A 105 -5.02 0.02 -14.07
CA VAL A 105 -3.80 -0.63 -13.59
C VAL A 105 -2.56 0.13 -14.04
N GLY A 106 -1.78 0.59 -13.09
CA GLY A 106 -0.55 1.36 -13.33
C GLY A 106 0.59 0.87 -12.42
N PHE A 107 1.76 1.44 -12.64
CA PHE A 107 2.92 1.20 -11.79
C PHE A 107 3.37 2.52 -11.15
N PRO A 108 3.92 2.48 -9.94
CA PRO A 108 4.16 1.34 -9.07
C PRO A 108 2.89 0.73 -8.49
N CYS A 109 2.94 -0.55 -8.17
CA CYS A 109 1.79 -1.28 -7.64
C CYS A 109 2.19 -2.34 -6.62
N LEU A 110 1.27 -2.59 -5.68
CA LEU A 110 1.38 -3.63 -4.66
C LEU A 110 0.33 -4.70 -4.95
N TYR A 111 0.76 -5.94 -5.05
CA TYR A 111 -0.06 -7.12 -5.25
C TYR A 111 0.01 -8.05 -4.06
N LEU A 112 -1.13 -8.70 -3.76
CA LEU A 112 -1.21 -9.85 -2.88
C LEU A 112 -1.80 -11.03 -3.64
N GLU A 113 -1.23 -12.20 -3.44
CA GLU A 113 -1.70 -13.45 -4.00
C GLU A 113 -1.93 -14.44 -2.87
N GLN A 114 -3.18 -14.67 -2.51
CA GLN A 114 -3.52 -15.50 -1.36
C GLN A 114 -3.15 -16.96 -1.56
N SER A 115 -3.36 -17.52 -2.75
CA SER A 115 -3.11 -18.94 -3.03
C SER A 115 -1.66 -19.36 -2.80
N THR A 116 -0.72 -18.44 -3.00
CA THR A 116 0.72 -18.67 -2.82
C THR A 116 1.29 -18.01 -1.57
N GLY A 117 0.51 -17.15 -0.90
CA GLY A 117 0.98 -16.34 0.21
C GLY A 117 1.97 -15.24 -0.22
N LEU A 118 2.01 -14.87 -1.50
CA LEU A 118 2.97 -13.90 -2.01
C LEU A 118 2.49 -12.46 -1.87
N LEU A 119 3.40 -11.59 -1.45
CA LEU A 119 3.34 -10.15 -1.60
C LEU A 119 4.37 -9.72 -2.64
N ARG A 120 3.92 -8.93 -3.62
CA ARG A 120 4.77 -8.39 -4.68
C ARG A 120 4.61 -6.88 -4.75
N LEU A 121 5.70 -6.14 -4.67
CA LEU A 121 5.77 -4.71 -4.98
C LEU A 121 6.53 -4.55 -6.29
N ARG A 122 5.98 -3.78 -7.22
CA ARG A 122 6.60 -3.39 -8.49
C ARG A 122 6.89 -1.90 -8.52
N SER A 123 8.04 -1.54 -9.09
CA SER A 123 8.44 -0.15 -9.34
C SER A 123 7.66 0.46 -10.51
N TYR A 124 7.84 1.77 -10.73
CA TYR A 124 7.28 2.48 -11.88
C TYR A 124 7.78 1.93 -13.24
N LEU A 125 8.94 1.26 -13.27
CA LEU A 125 9.47 0.57 -14.45
C LEU A 125 8.94 -0.86 -14.62
N ASN A 126 7.89 -1.25 -13.85
CA ASN A 126 7.33 -2.59 -13.84
C ASN A 126 8.35 -3.69 -13.45
N GLN A 127 9.32 -3.35 -12.61
CA GLN A 127 10.31 -4.28 -12.09
C GLN A 127 9.90 -4.75 -10.69
N ASP A 128 10.08 -6.01 -10.39
CA ASP A 128 9.80 -6.55 -9.07
C ASP A 128 10.81 -6.00 -8.04
N VAL A 129 10.30 -5.25 -7.07
CA VAL A 129 11.04 -4.71 -5.93
C VAL A 129 11.06 -5.73 -4.80
N PHE A 130 9.90 -6.32 -4.50
CA PHE A 130 9.74 -7.45 -3.61
C PHE A 130 8.91 -8.52 -4.30
N THR A 131 9.29 -9.78 -4.11
CA THR A 131 8.43 -10.95 -4.33
C THR A 131 8.72 -11.90 -3.19
N VAL A 132 7.88 -11.89 -2.16
CA VAL A 132 8.12 -12.62 -0.91
C VAL A 132 6.88 -13.37 -0.46
N ASN A 133 7.08 -14.57 0.08
CA ASN A 133 6.03 -15.27 0.80
C ASN A 133 5.92 -14.66 2.21
N VAL A 134 4.73 -14.18 2.57
CA VAL A 134 4.50 -13.53 3.87
C VAL A 134 4.38 -14.52 5.02
N GLY A 135 4.31 -15.82 4.73
CA GLY A 135 4.32 -16.89 5.73
C GLY A 135 3.04 -16.98 6.57
N LEU A 136 1.91 -16.48 6.06
CA LEU A 136 0.61 -16.53 6.76
C LEU A 136 -0.55 -16.71 5.78
N ASP A 137 -1.67 -17.22 6.29
CA ASP A 137 -2.95 -17.22 5.56
C ASP A 137 -3.53 -15.81 5.55
N MET A 138 -3.46 -15.14 4.40
CA MET A 138 -3.92 -13.77 4.22
C MET A 138 -5.45 -13.62 4.32
N SER A 139 -6.20 -14.73 4.31
CA SER A 139 -7.67 -14.73 4.43
C SER A 139 -8.16 -14.96 5.87
N ALA A 140 -7.33 -15.47 6.75
CA ALA A 140 -7.72 -15.80 8.11
C ALA A 140 -8.07 -14.56 8.95
N ALA A 141 -7.17 -13.55 8.94
CA ALA A 141 -7.31 -12.33 9.72
C ALA A 141 -6.71 -11.13 9.00
N PHE A 142 -6.97 -9.92 9.51
CA PHE A 142 -6.21 -8.74 9.10
C PHE A 142 -4.74 -8.89 9.51
N PHE A 143 -3.85 -8.52 8.62
CA PHE A 143 -2.42 -8.38 8.91
C PHE A 143 -1.93 -7.00 8.49
N ASN A 144 -0.94 -6.49 9.21
CA ASN A 144 -0.33 -5.20 8.92
C ASN A 144 0.77 -5.36 7.88
N VAL A 145 0.73 -4.53 6.86
CA VAL A 145 1.79 -4.35 5.85
C VAL A 145 2.39 -2.97 6.08
N LYS A 146 3.71 -2.93 6.25
CA LYS A 146 4.46 -1.69 6.35
C LYS A 146 5.68 -1.76 5.44
N ILE A 147 5.83 -0.77 4.56
CA ILE A 147 6.98 -0.64 3.67
C ILE A 147 7.64 0.70 3.97
N VAL A 148 8.95 0.69 4.19
CA VAL A 148 9.72 1.88 4.58
C VAL A 148 10.94 2.02 3.69
N GLN A 149 11.12 3.21 3.12
CA GLN A 149 12.35 3.67 2.50
C GLN A 149 12.76 4.98 3.20
N THR A 150 13.82 4.96 4.00
CA THR A 150 14.19 6.09 4.88
C THR A 150 14.73 7.29 4.11
N ALA A 151 15.41 7.04 2.99
CA ALA A 151 15.82 8.04 2.01
C ALA A 151 15.67 7.44 0.61
N ASN A 152 15.60 8.28 -0.42
CA ASN A 152 15.43 7.77 -1.79
C ASN A 152 16.58 6.88 -2.28
N THR A 153 17.75 6.95 -1.64
CA THR A 153 18.93 6.09 -1.92
C THR A 153 18.94 4.80 -1.13
N ASP A 154 18.08 4.68 -0.10
CA ASP A 154 18.05 3.50 0.75
C ASP A 154 17.29 2.35 0.09
N TYR A 155 17.55 1.14 0.59
CA TYR A 155 16.80 -0.05 0.19
C TYR A 155 15.49 -0.13 0.97
N PRO A 156 14.35 -0.23 0.30
CA PRO A 156 13.07 -0.41 0.97
C PRO A 156 13.04 -1.68 1.83
N LYS A 157 12.40 -1.60 2.98
CA LYS A 157 12.20 -2.70 3.91
C LYS A 157 10.73 -3.02 4.03
N LEU A 158 10.38 -4.30 3.95
CA LEU A 158 9.03 -4.82 4.14
C LEU A 158 8.88 -5.43 5.52
N TYR A 159 7.87 -5.00 6.24
CA TYR A 159 7.45 -5.56 7.52
C TYR A 159 6.03 -6.12 7.41
N ILE A 160 5.81 -7.29 7.98
CA ILE A 160 4.49 -7.90 8.18
C ILE A 160 4.27 -8.08 9.68
N ASN A 161 3.18 -7.51 10.20
CA ASN A 161 2.88 -7.49 11.64
C ASN A 161 4.07 -7.00 12.49
N ASN A 162 4.75 -5.95 12.00
CA ASN A 162 5.97 -5.35 12.59
C ASN A 162 7.21 -6.27 12.60
N ASN A 163 7.20 -7.40 11.92
CA ASN A 163 8.38 -8.24 11.73
C ASN A 163 9.02 -7.92 10.37
N LEU A 164 10.32 -7.68 10.33
CA LEU A 164 11.07 -7.49 9.08
C LEU A 164 11.05 -8.80 8.29
N ILE A 165 10.50 -8.77 7.09
CA ILE A 165 10.37 -9.94 6.20
C ILE A 165 11.41 -9.88 5.09
N ALA A 166 11.62 -8.69 4.52
CA ALA A 166 12.55 -8.52 3.41
C ALA A 166 13.16 -7.12 3.38
N THR A 167 14.37 -7.04 2.84
CA THR A 167 14.98 -5.80 2.38
C THR A 167 15.16 -5.90 0.87
N CYS A 168 14.73 -4.89 0.13
CA CYS A 168 14.88 -4.84 -1.31
C CYS A 168 16.35 -4.82 -1.72
N LEU A 169 16.65 -5.31 -2.90
CA LEU A 169 17.99 -5.24 -3.48
C LEU A 169 18.22 -3.98 -4.33
N PHE A 170 17.18 -3.17 -4.48
CA PHE A 170 17.22 -1.92 -5.25
C PHE A 170 17.01 -0.73 -4.35
N GLY A 171 17.88 0.27 -4.44
CA GLY A 171 17.66 1.61 -3.94
C GLY A 171 17.19 2.52 -5.07
N GLY A 172 16.86 3.75 -4.74
CA GLY A 172 16.44 4.77 -5.69
C GLY A 172 14.95 5.11 -5.60
N ASP A 173 14.50 5.98 -6.49
CA ASP A 173 13.13 6.44 -6.50
C ASP A 173 12.18 5.39 -7.13
N LEU A 174 11.55 4.59 -6.27
CA LEU A 174 10.67 3.50 -6.70
C LEU A 174 9.39 3.98 -7.36
N PHE A 175 8.98 5.19 -7.04
CA PHE A 175 7.77 5.78 -7.58
C PHE A 175 8.01 6.63 -8.84
N GLY A 176 9.28 6.77 -9.29
CA GLY A 176 9.66 7.39 -10.56
C GLY A 176 9.61 8.92 -10.59
N ASP A 177 9.39 9.45 -11.77
CA ASP A 177 9.51 10.86 -12.17
C ASP A 177 8.35 11.79 -11.75
N SER A 178 7.94 12.72 -12.61
CA SER A 178 6.87 13.68 -12.38
C SER A 178 5.50 13.06 -12.08
N SER A 179 5.26 11.81 -12.47
CA SER A 179 4.07 11.03 -12.08
C SER A 179 4.04 10.72 -10.57
N ASN A 180 5.13 10.98 -9.86
CA ASN A 180 5.26 10.89 -8.41
C ASN A 180 4.34 11.79 -7.60
N GLN A 181 3.77 12.79 -8.23
CA GLN A 181 2.72 13.61 -7.65
C GLN A 181 1.35 12.95 -7.73
N ALA A 182 1.29 11.78 -8.35
CA ALA A 182 0.07 11.00 -8.45
C ALA A 182 -0.49 10.61 -7.08
N GLY A 183 -1.79 10.40 -7.05
CA GLY A 183 -2.48 9.89 -5.89
C GLY A 183 -2.35 8.38 -5.72
N PHE A 184 -3.12 7.85 -4.80
CA PHE A 184 -3.28 6.42 -4.60
C PHE A 184 -4.60 5.93 -5.20
N VAL A 185 -4.57 4.73 -5.75
CA VAL A 185 -5.72 3.99 -6.26
C VAL A 185 -5.78 2.65 -5.55
N PHE A 186 -6.92 2.33 -4.96
CA PHE A 186 -7.19 1.09 -4.24
C PHE A 186 -8.18 0.26 -5.06
N GLY A 187 -7.88 -1.02 -5.28
CA GLY A 187 -8.66 -1.90 -6.15
C GLY A 187 -8.15 -1.92 -7.59
N THR A 188 -8.66 -2.81 -8.41
CA THR A 188 -8.13 -3.06 -9.76
C THR A 188 -9.07 -2.73 -10.90
N GLY A 189 -10.35 -2.50 -10.63
CA GLY A 189 -11.36 -2.32 -11.67
C GLY A 189 -11.55 -3.56 -12.57
N SER A 190 -11.12 -4.75 -12.14
CA SER A 190 -11.30 -5.98 -12.88
C SER A 190 -12.14 -6.98 -12.10
N ASN A 191 -13.05 -7.65 -12.82
CA ASN A 191 -14.00 -8.64 -12.32
C ASN A 191 -13.31 -9.76 -11.57
N SER A 192 -13.04 -9.62 -10.31
CA SER A 192 -12.85 -10.74 -9.42
C SER A 192 -12.36 -10.28 -8.05
N THR A 193 -12.98 -10.79 -7.08
CA THR A 193 -12.54 -11.14 -5.75
C THR A 193 -11.81 -10.07 -4.95
N GLY A 194 -12.32 -9.86 -3.77
CA GLY A 194 -12.08 -8.73 -2.97
C GLY A 194 -10.98 -8.87 -1.93
N PHE A 195 -10.69 -7.76 -1.39
CA PHE A 195 -9.92 -7.62 -0.15
C PHE A 195 -10.60 -6.59 0.75
N LYS A 196 -10.31 -6.68 2.04
CA LYS A 196 -10.65 -5.65 3.02
C LYS A 196 -9.40 -4.88 3.40
N ILE A 197 -9.52 -3.55 3.48
CA ILE A 197 -8.43 -2.66 3.89
C ILE A 197 -8.91 -1.68 4.96
N LYS A 198 -8.00 -1.31 5.86
CA LYS A 198 -8.21 -0.26 6.86
C LYS A 198 -6.89 0.37 7.28
N ASN A 199 -6.97 1.48 8.03
CA ASN A 199 -5.83 2.14 8.65
C ASN A 199 -4.69 2.51 7.67
N PHE A 200 -5.04 2.85 6.42
CA PHE A 200 -4.02 3.26 5.45
C PHE A 200 -3.37 4.57 5.87
N LYS A 201 -2.04 4.59 5.87
CA LYS A 201 -1.22 5.77 6.17
C LYS A 201 -0.05 5.88 5.22
N PHE A 202 0.23 7.09 4.79
CA PHE A 202 1.38 7.39 3.95
C PHE A 202 2.15 8.58 4.51
N TYR A 203 3.46 8.46 4.58
CA TYR A 203 4.39 9.46 5.11
C TYR A 203 5.46 9.78 4.08
N THR A 204 5.99 11.00 4.09
CA THR A 204 7.21 11.40 3.37
C THR A 204 8.13 12.21 4.27
N THR A 205 9.44 12.13 4.02
CA THR A 205 10.42 13.03 4.65
C THR A 205 10.34 14.43 4.10
#